data_cdfa03addc5f6b5b47b153f68f44b358
#
_entry.id   cdfa03addc5f6b5b47b153f68f44b358
#
_cell.length_a   1.000
_cell.length_b   1.000
_cell.length_c   1.000
_cell.angle_alpha   90.00
_cell.angle_beta   90.00
_cell.angle_gamma   90.00
#
_symmetry.space_group_name_H-M   'P 1'
#
loop_
_entity.id
_entity.type
_entity.pdbx_description
1 polymer ?
#
loop_
_entity_poly.entity_id
_entity_poly.type
_entity_poly.pdbx_seq_one_letter_code
_entity_poly.pdbx_strand_id
1 'polypeptide(L)'
;MVTRAFRKGESTLRYLAQQVVDLCAEIDDESLEPGIEALQQALARMARYRRVLFFGGAGCGRAALVAGVAGFPAVAQVAWSGPYRSWRYISSLGEDSNARYIPVPDLEGLELTDTPDCEQEAVQESVAALAESADVTVAVVDARAAEQSPCWKLLSHLPSESGRCLVAVTGAGALSAEDALALKEQLRSGFGQASGVSLTVCFVNPAVPHEMEVFCGRVQEALKGAGGMRRDLQSVYDAVKKLLDMQGAVLTRREAVLRTDNGFLDKVEREFDSFRSHQEEGVSMRVQGLFNQARALLPVLQARFRRAFGLLYSPVTLLRLSLFGKGIEKCYARMLGDMLRKNQAESDAVFAHSCASHWNRVRPEMKKVLECEPGDFPEQKLNRELAKLREVYAAEASRFLSASGLGATLAQDFAACRDWMHGVLVLGCVLLSLAGMLGIFRQIDAACLLMGISVLVWGLAGLRHWWDRRRLLRRMEQLVDGLQAPFQAHLLQAVHALVISRVAAYRSLYNEPRLKVAANAEKLKPIQNRFRALGCSVRRSDLFV
;
A
#
# COMPACT_ATOMS: atom_id res chain seq x y z
N MET A 1 -49.20 5.66 -1.38
CA MET A 1 -48.06 5.83 -2.35
C MET A 1 -46.92 6.70 -1.82
N VAL A 2 -47.16 7.79 -1.14
CA VAL A 2 -46.10 8.72 -0.66
C VAL A 2 -45.20 8.10 0.40
N THR A 3 -45.76 7.32 1.34
CA THR A 3 -44.97 6.58 2.37
C THR A 3 -43.96 5.60 1.76
N ARG A 4 -44.28 5.01 0.62
CA ARG A 4 -43.40 4.03 -0.06
C ARG A 4 -42.17 4.70 -0.71
N ALA A 5 -42.31 5.89 -1.27
CA ALA A 5 -41.21 6.65 -1.86
C ALA A 5 -40.25 7.20 -0.78
N PHE A 6 -40.79 7.69 0.35
CA PHE A 6 -40.00 8.15 1.49
C PHE A 6 -39.24 7.00 2.16
N ARG A 7 -39.87 5.83 2.36
CA ARG A 7 -39.20 4.63 2.89
C ARG A 7 -38.05 4.19 2.00
N LYS A 8 -38.20 4.32 0.67
CA LYS A 8 -37.13 4.00 -0.28
C LYS A 8 -35.97 4.99 -0.15
N GLY A 9 -36.24 6.28 0.03
CA GLY A 9 -35.21 7.29 0.27
C GLY A 9 -34.47 7.07 1.60
N GLU A 10 -35.21 6.80 2.68
CA GLU A 10 -34.64 6.50 4.00
C GLU A 10 -33.76 5.25 3.97
N SER A 11 -34.23 4.15 3.39
CA SER A 11 -33.44 2.91 3.27
C SER A 11 -32.18 3.11 2.44
N THR A 12 -32.26 3.91 1.39
CA THR A 12 -31.10 4.25 0.55
C THR A 12 -30.08 5.09 1.30
N LEU A 13 -30.53 6.10 2.07
CA LEU A 13 -29.63 6.94 2.87
C LEU A 13 -28.99 6.15 4.02
N ARG A 14 -29.74 5.26 4.70
CA ARG A 14 -29.16 4.38 5.73
C ARG A 14 -28.08 3.47 5.14
N TYR A 15 -28.35 2.89 3.97
CA TYR A 15 -27.36 2.05 3.26
C TYR A 15 -26.12 2.85 2.89
N LEU A 16 -26.28 4.06 2.32
CA LEU A 16 -25.15 4.93 2.00
C LEU A 16 -24.37 5.34 3.24
N ALA A 17 -25.06 5.70 4.33
CA ALA A 17 -24.43 6.04 5.60
C ALA A 17 -23.57 4.88 6.12
N GLN A 18 -24.10 3.66 6.08
CA GLN A 18 -23.35 2.47 6.50
C GLN A 18 -22.10 2.26 5.63
N GLN A 19 -22.23 2.39 4.30
CA GLN A 19 -21.10 2.24 3.38
C GLN A 19 -20.01 3.30 3.62
N VAL A 20 -20.40 4.52 3.99
CA VAL A 20 -19.45 5.59 4.31
C VAL A 20 -18.74 5.32 5.65
N VAL A 21 -19.45 4.79 6.64
CA VAL A 21 -18.85 4.36 7.93
C VAL A 21 -17.89 3.19 7.72
N ASP A 22 -18.28 2.18 6.91
CA ASP A 22 -17.41 1.05 6.59
C ASP A 22 -16.12 1.52 5.91
N LEU A 23 -16.21 2.53 5.03
CA LEU A 23 -15.04 3.12 4.40
C LEU A 23 -14.14 3.87 5.40
N CYS A 24 -14.71 4.50 6.44
CA CYS A 24 -13.91 5.11 7.53
C CYS A 24 -13.07 4.05 8.25
N ALA A 25 -13.65 2.87 8.52
CA ALA A 25 -12.92 1.77 9.15
C ALA A 25 -11.77 1.24 8.28
N GLU A 26 -11.92 1.25 6.95
CA GLU A 26 -10.83 0.89 6.03
C GLU A 26 -9.74 1.97 5.95
N ILE A 27 -10.12 3.26 6.06
CA ILE A 27 -9.18 4.38 6.07
C ILE A 27 -8.37 4.38 7.37
N ASP A 28 -8.98 3.99 8.50
CA ASP A 28 -8.35 3.91 9.83
C ASP A 28 -7.60 5.21 10.19
N ASP A 29 -8.38 6.30 10.39
CA ASP A 29 -7.85 7.62 10.72
C ASP A 29 -8.73 8.30 11.78
N GLU A 30 -8.14 8.59 12.94
CA GLU A 30 -8.82 9.18 14.10
C GLU A 30 -9.52 10.53 13.79
N SER A 31 -9.03 11.25 12.78
CA SER A 31 -9.63 12.53 12.37
C SER A 31 -11.06 12.39 11.83
N LEU A 32 -11.51 11.17 11.51
CA LEU A 32 -12.87 10.88 11.01
C LEU A 32 -13.89 10.64 12.13
N GLU A 33 -13.46 10.37 13.38
CA GLU A 33 -14.35 10.09 14.51
C GLU A 33 -15.47 11.14 14.72
N PRO A 34 -15.17 12.47 14.72
CA PRO A 34 -16.22 13.48 14.92
C PRO A 34 -17.28 13.45 13.81
N GLY A 35 -16.89 13.07 12.60
CA GLY A 35 -17.82 12.92 11.48
C GLY A 35 -18.71 11.68 11.62
N ILE A 36 -18.15 10.58 12.13
CA ILE A 36 -18.89 9.34 12.41
C ILE A 36 -19.93 9.59 13.52
N GLU A 37 -19.53 10.24 14.61
CA GLU A 37 -20.45 10.60 15.70
C GLU A 37 -21.60 11.49 15.23
N ALA A 38 -21.30 12.52 14.43
CA ALA A 38 -22.30 13.39 13.87
C ALA A 38 -23.31 12.64 12.98
N LEU A 39 -22.82 11.69 12.17
CA LEU A 39 -23.66 10.86 11.33
C LEU A 39 -24.53 9.90 12.17
N GLN A 40 -23.98 9.28 13.21
CA GLN A 40 -24.74 8.42 14.12
C GLN A 40 -25.83 9.20 14.84
N GLN A 41 -25.56 10.41 15.30
CA GLN A 41 -26.56 11.29 15.91
C GLN A 41 -27.67 11.65 14.91
N ALA A 42 -27.33 11.96 13.66
CA ALA A 42 -28.30 12.25 12.62
C ALA A 42 -29.19 11.04 12.30
N LEU A 43 -28.60 9.84 12.22
CA LEU A 43 -29.31 8.58 12.01
C LEU A 43 -30.25 8.25 13.20
N ALA A 44 -29.81 8.50 14.43
CA ALA A 44 -30.62 8.31 15.62
C ALA A 44 -31.85 9.24 15.61
N ARG A 45 -31.69 10.51 15.18
CA ARG A 45 -32.83 11.43 15.02
C ARG A 45 -33.79 10.96 13.92
N MET A 46 -33.29 10.47 12.81
CA MET A 46 -34.12 9.95 11.72
C MET A 46 -34.87 8.67 12.13
N ALA A 47 -34.29 7.86 13.03
CA ALA A 47 -34.89 6.60 13.49
C ALA A 47 -35.97 6.80 14.58
N ARG A 48 -36.15 8.00 15.11
CA ARG A 48 -37.14 8.25 16.13
C ARG A 48 -38.56 8.12 15.59
N TYR A 49 -39.46 7.63 16.44
CA TYR A 49 -40.89 7.64 16.13
C TYR A 49 -41.41 9.08 15.98
N ARG A 50 -42.26 9.32 14.96
CA ARG A 50 -42.97 10.57 14.80
C ARG A 50 -44.15 10.62 15.76
N ARG A 51 -44.17 11.61 16.66
CA ARG A 51 -45.14 11.72 17.69
C ARG A 51 -46.30 12.62 17.29
N VAL A 52 -47.52 12.05 17.33
CA VAL A 52 -48.80 12.78 17.22
C VAL A 52 -49.44 12.86 18.58
N LEU A 53 -49.52 14.06 19.14
CA LEU A 53 -50.08 14.31 20.46
C LEU A 53 -51.55 14.71 20.37
N PHE A 54 -52.41 14.00 21.06
CA PHE A 54 -53.83 14.33 21.19
C PHE A 54 -54.11 14.85 22.60
N PHE A 55 -54.75 16.01 22.68
CA PHE A 55 -55.16 16.60 23.96
C PHE A 55 -56.54 17.24 23.83
N GLY A 56 -57.28 17.34 24.93
CA GLY A 56 -58.65 17.83 24.95
C GLY A 56 -59.28 17.85 26.32
N GLY A 57 -60.42 18.49 26.45
CA GLY A 57 -61.24 18.45 27.68
C GLY A 57 -61.97 17.13 27.87
N ALA A 58 -62.64 17.00 29.04
CA ALA A 58 -63.45 15.84 29.35
C ALA A 58 -64.62 15.69 28.32
N GLY A 59 -64.86 14.46 27.91
CA GLY A 59 -65.98 14.15 27.03
C GLY A 59 -65.87 14.60 25.58
N CYS A 60 -64.79 15.24 25.16
CA CYS A 60 -64.61 15.73 23.80
C CYS A 60 -64.39 14.64 22.72
N GLY A 61 -64.53 13.38 23.06
CA GLY A 61 -64.39 12.27 22.09
C GLY A 61 -62.96 11.94 21.69
N ARG A 62 -61.95 12.47 22.39
CA ARG A 62 -60.53 12.29 22.12
C ARG A 62 -60.10 10.82 22.00
N ALA A 63 -60.48 9.98 22.98
CA ALA A 63 -60.14 8.56 22.99
C ALA A 63 -60.69 7.80 21.76
N ALA A 64 -61.94 8.16 21.35
CA ALA A 64 -62.53 7.59 20.15
C ALA A 64 -61.80 8.04 18.88
N LEU A 65 -61.34 9.29 18.83
CA LEU A 65 -60.54 9.84 17.71
C LEU A 65 -59.17 9.16 17.60
N VAL A 66 -58.49 9.00 18.74
CA VAL A 66 -57.21 8.27 18.78
C VAL A 66 -57.39 6.82 18.32
N ALA A 67 -58.44 6.14 18.80
CA ALA A 67 -58.80 4.78 18.37
C ALA A 67 -59.07 4.71 16.85
N GLY A 68 -59.78 5.71 16.31
CA GLY A 68 -60.04 5.79 14.86
C GLY A 68 -58.77 6.02 14.04
N VAL A 69 -57.87 6.89 14.48
CA VAL A 69 -56.58 7.10 13.84
C VAL A 69 -55.69 5.85 13.93
N ALA A 70 -55.72 5.17 15.07
CA ALA A 70 -55.02 3.90 15.26
C ALA A 70 -55.59 2.73 14.44
N GLY A 71 -56.82 2.86 13.95
CA GLY A 71 -57.52 1.74 13.28
C GLY A 71 -57.81 0.55 14.21
N PHE A 72 -57.75 0.77 15.53
CA PHE A 72 -57.89 -0.27 16.56
C PHE A 72 -58.76 0.18 17.75
N PRO A 73 -60.04 -0.23 17.76
CA PRO A 73 -61.02 0.24 18.75
C PRO A 73 -60.62 0.00 20.21
N ALA A 74 -59.88 -1.05 20.50
CA ALA A 74 -59.44 -1.38 21.86
C ALA A 74 -58.50 -0.31 22.47
N VAL A 75 -57.91 0.58 21.70
CA VAL A 75 -57.08 1.70 22.16
C VAL A 75 -57.88 2.62 23.13
N ALA A 76 -59.16 2.85 22.84
CA ALA A 76 -60.03 3.68 23.68
C ALA A 76 -60.30 3.09 25.07
N GLN A 77 -60.18 1.78 25.24
CA GLN A 77 -60.49 1.04 26.47
C GLN A 77 -59.31 0.85 27.40
N VAL A 78 -58.13 1.31 26.99
CA VAL A 78 -56.90 1.13 27.77
C VAL A 78 -56.89 2.04 29.01
N ALA A 79 -56.63 1.48 30.18
CA ALA A 79 -56.53 2.24 31.42
C ALA A 79 -55.29 3.15 31.43
N TRP A 80 -55.41 4.30 32.11
CA TRP A 80 -54.29 5.22 32.33
C TRP A 80 -53.26 4.59 33.27
N SER A 81 -51.99 4.60 32.85
CA SER A 81 -50.88 4.09 33.66
C SER A 81 -49.82 5.17 34.00
N GLY A 82 -50.15 6.45 33.75
CA GLY A 82 -49.26 7.59 33.98
C GLY A 82 -49.85 8.90 33.45
N PRO A 83 -49.05 9.96 33.32
CA PRO A 83 -49.49 11.28 32.87
C PRO A 83 -49.94 11.31 31.39
N TYR A 84 -49.65 10.27 30.65
CA TYR A 84 -50.13 10.08 29.28
C TYR A 84 -50.10 8.59 28.93
N ARG A 85 -50.73 8.20 27.82
CA ARG A 85 -50.63 6.86 27.23
C ARG A 85 -50.22 7.00 25.79
N SER A 86 -49.30 6.15 25.34
CA SER A 86 -48.82 6.15 23.98
C SER A 86 -48.89 4.77 23.33
N TRP A 87 -49.05 4.73 22.03
CA TRP A 87 -49.12 3.52 21.23
C TRP A 87 -48.16 3.62 20.05
N ARG A 88 -47.42 2.56 19.84
CA ARG A 88 -46.50 2.40 18.73
C ARG A 88 -46.79 1.12 17.98
N TYR A 89 -46.52 1.09 16.70
CA TYR A 89 -46.53 -0.16 15.95
C TYR A 89 -45.29 -1.00 16.31
N ILE A 90 -45.51 -2.29 16.50
CA ILE A 90 -44.44 -3.27 16.64
C ILE A 90 -44.67 -4.45 15.69
N SER A 91 -43.60 -4.83 14.98
CA SER A 91 -43.52 -6.09 14.26
C SER A 91 -43.00 -7.26 15.09
N SER A 92 -42.37 -6.99 16.26
CA SER A 92 -41.90 -7.98 17.26
C SER A 92 -41.88 -7.40 18.66
N LEU A 93 -42.28 -8.18 19.66
CA LEU A 93 -42.38 -7.78 21.05
C LEU A 93 -41.03 -7.30 21.61
N GLY A 94 -40.92 -6.02 21.93
CA GLY A 94 -39.80 -5.39 22.64
C GLY A 94 -40.28 -4.78 23.98
N GLU A 95 -39.39 -4.76 24.97
CA GLU A 95 -39.69 -4.41 26.39
C GLU A 95 -39.61 -2.91 26.68
N ASP A 96 -40.45 -2.08 26.07
CA ASP A 96 -40.59 -0.68 26.51
C ASP A 96 -41.78 -0.51 27.43
N SER A 97 -41.56 -0.17 28.70
CA SER A 97 -42.55 -0.21 29.79
C SER A 97 -43.68 0.82 29.69
N ASN A 98 -43.55 1.88 28.90
CA ASN A 98 -44.52 2.97 28.80
C ASN A 98 -45.28 3.06 27.47
N ALA A 99 -44.84 2.33 26.44
CA ALA A 99 -45.51 2.32 25.15
C ALA A 99 -46.30 1.02 24.94
N ARG A 100 -47.55 1.16 24.51
CA ARG A 100 -48.40 0.03 24.12
C ARG A 100 -48.35 -0.18 22.63
N TYR A 101 -48.43 -1.42 22.22
CA TYR A 101 -48.11 -1.84 20.86
C TYR A 101 -49.37 -2.22 20.10
N ILE A 102 -49.54 -1.71 18.91
CA ILE A 102 -50.70 -1.94 18.05
C ILE A 102 -50.25 -2.67 16.79
N PRO A 103 -50.89 -3.77 16.40
CA PRO A 103 -50.50 -4.54 15.20
C PRO A 103 -51.04 -3.94 13.90
N VAL A 104 -50.99 -2.62 13.74
CA VAL A 104 -51.48 -1.93 12.55
C VAL A 104 -50.27 -1.42 11.76
N PRO A 105 -49.94 -2.05 10.62
CA PRO A 105 -48.74 -1.70 9.82
C PRO A 105 -48.69 -0.25 9.36
N ASP A 106 -49.84 0.42 9.21
CA ASP A 106 -49.91 1.81 8.76
C ASP A 106 -49.37 2.81 9.78
N LEU A 107 -49.20 2.38 11.05
CA LEU A 107 -48.61 3.17 12.13
C LEU A 107 -47.11 2.97 12.31
N GLU A 108 -46.48 2.22 11.42
CA GLU A 108 -45.02 2.03 11.49
C GLU A 108 -44.28 3.38 11.44
N GLY A 109 -43.44 3.63 12.45
CA GLY A 109 -42.71 4.90 12.60
C GLY A 109 -43.55 6.03 13.25
N LEU A 110 -44.79 5.79 13.65
CA LEU A 110 -45.63 6.74 14.35
C LEU A 110 -45.82 6.33 15.84
N GLU A 111 -45.84 7.35 16.70
CA GLU A 111 -46.23 7.24 18.09
C GLU A 111 -47.47 8.13 18.29
N LEU A 112 -48.61 7.52 18.62
CA LEU A 112 -49.80 8.25 19.00
C LEU A 112 -49.79 8.43 20.52
N THR A 113 -49.83 9.67 20.96
CA THR A 113 -49.84 10.02 22.39
C THR A 113 -51.17 10.66 22.73
N ASP A 114 -51.89 10.09 23.71
CA ASP A 114 -53.13 10.64 24.27
C ASP A 114 -52.85 11.17 25.68
N THR A 115 -53.44 12.28 26.03
CA THR A 115 -53.26 12.93 27.33
C THR A 115 -54.53 12.77 28.20
N PRO A 116 -54.44 12.94 29.51
CA PRO A 116 -55.61 13.12 30.37
C PRO A 116 -56.40 14.39 30.00
N ASP A 117 -57.58 14.55 30.61
CA ASP A 117 -58.40 15.74 30.36
C ASP A 117 -57.72 17.00 30.87
N CYS A 118 -57.64 18.02 30.00
CA CYS A 118 -56.82 19.22 30.21
C CYS A 118 -57.50 20.26 31.13
N GLU A 119 -58.41 19.87 32.02
CA GLU A 119 -59.10 20.76 32.95
C GLU A 119 -58.22 21.18 34.14
N GLN A 120 -57.26 20.33 34.52
CA GLN A 120 -56.36 20.61 35.62
C GLN A 120 -55.06 21.28 35.14
N GLU A 121 -54.61 22.30 35.88
CA GLU A 121 -53.42 23.08 35.52
C GLU A 121 -52.13 22.24 35.45
N ALA A 122 -51.95 21.30 36.37
CA ALA A 122 -50.82 20.36 36.36
C ALA A 122 -50.78 19.46 35.09
N VAL A 123 -51.97 19.12 34.54
CA VAL A 123 -52.06 18.39 33.27
C VAL A 123 -51.72 19.30 32.11
N GLN A 124 -52.13 20.59 32.15
CA GLN A 124 -51.80 21.56 31.10
C GLN A 124 -50.29 21.76 30.97
N GLU A 125 -49.55 21.88 32.07
CA GLU A 125 -48.08 21.94 32.05
C GLU A 125 -47.44 20.70 31.44
N SER A 126 -47.93 19.51 31.84
CA SER A 126 -47.43 18.24 31.27
C SER A 126 -47.70 18.13 29.75
N VAL A 127 -48.87 18.58 29.29
CA VAL A 127 -49.26 18.60 27.90
C VAL A 127 -48.41 19.60 27.10
N ALA A 128 -48.12 20.76 27.66
CA ALA A 128 -47.24 21.75 27.03
C ALA A 128 -45.84 21.19 26.79
N ALA A 129 -45.26 20.53 27.81
CA ALA A 129 -43.95 19.86 27.69
C ALA A 129 -43.95 18.73 26.65
N LEU A 130 -45.03 17.94 26.58
CA LEU A 130 -45.18 16.91 25.54
C LEU A 130 -45.33 17.49 24.14
N ALA A 131 -46.02 18.62 24.03
CA ALA A 131 -46.27 19.31 22.75
C ALA A 131 -44.98 19.87 22.13
N GLU A 132 -44.02 20.33 22.94
CA GLU A 132 -42.70 20.76 22.45
C GLU A 132 -41.96 19.61 21.73
N SER A 133 -42.14 18.38 22.20
CA SER A 133 -41.50 17.19 21.65
C SER A 133 -42.31 16.48 20.56
N ALA A 134 -43.55 16.88 20.33
CA ALA A 134 -44.45 16.30 19.34
C ALA A 134 -44.16 16.86 17.91
N ASP A 135 -44.29 16.01 16.92
CA ASP A 135 -44.17 16.44 15.51
C ASP A 135 -45.48 17.09 15.03
N VAL A 136 -46.64 16.60 15.53
CA VAL A 136 -47.97 17.16 15.27
C VAL A 136 -48.76 17.15 16.56
N THR A 137 -49.45 18.25 16.84
CA THR A 137 -50.41 18.37 17.97
C THR A 137 -51.82 18.44 17.45
N VAL A 138 -52.71 17.71 18.08
CA VAL A 138 -54.13 17.65 17.74
C VAL A 138 -54.94 18.06 18.97
N ALA A 139 -55.52 19.26 18.96
CA ALA A 139 -56.49 19.71 19.95
C ALA A 139 -57.87 19.14 19.63
N VAL A 140 -58.46 18.39 20.53
CA VAL A 140 -59.80 17.80 20.33
C VAL A 140 -60.81 18.58 21.12
N VAL A 141 -61.83 19.12 20.43
CA VAL A 141 -62.84 20.00 21.00
C VAL A 141 -64.23 19.49 20.64
N ASP A 142 -65.14 19.45 21.59
CA ASP A 142 -66.55 19.18 21.32
C ASP A 142 -67.21 20.42 20.69
N ALA A 143 -67.92 20.25 19.62
CA ALA A 143 -68.61 21.32 18.90
C ALA A 143 -69.59 22.12 19.82
N ARG A 144 -70.15 21.46 20.82
CA ARG A 144 -71.12 22.06 21.74
C ARG A 144 -70.51 22.97 22.81
N ALA A 145 -69.22 22.72 23.10
CA ALA A 145 -68.49 23.46 24.15
C ALA A 145 -67.20 24.08 23.58
N ALA A 146 -67.16 24.31 22.30
CA ALA A 146 -65.95 24.70 21.60
C ALA A 146 -65.30 25.99 22.12
N GLU A 147 -66.11 26.97 22.46
CA GLU A 147 -65.62 28.27 22.95
C GLU A 147 -65.08 28.24 24.38
N GLN A 148 -65.53 27.29 25.18
CA GLN A 148 -65.16 27.16 26.60
C GLN A 148 -64.09 26.10 26.81
N SER A 149 -63.56 25.53 25.74
CA SER A 149 -62.59 24.43 25.83
C SER A 149 -61.28 24.90 26.48
N PRO A 150 -60.76 24.15 27.48
CA PRO A 150 -59.46 24.42 28.11
C PRO A 150 -58.30 24.34 27.10
N CYS A 151 -58.52 23.74 25.93
CA CYS A 151 -57.52 23.60 24.87
C CYS A 151 -57.01 24.97 24.35
N TRP A 152 -57.83 26.03 24.40
CA TRP A 152 -57.44 27.36 23.92
C TRP A 152 -56.28 27.93 24.70
N LYS A 153 -56.28 27.75 26.02
CA LYS A 153 -55.20 28.22 26.88
C LYS A 153 -53.89 27.48 26.56
N LEU A 154 -53.96 26.19 26.28
CA LEU A 154 -52.82 25.41 25.86
C LEU A 154 -52.30 25.78 24.47
N LEU A 155 -53.21 25.93 23.51
CA LEU A 155 -52.84 26.29 22.13
C LEU A 155 -52.08 27.61 22.05
N SER A 156 -52.39 28.59 22.96
CA SER A 156 -51.66 29.86 22.99
C SER A 156 -50.21 29.75 23.47
N HIS A 157 -49.84 28.65 24.13
CA HIS A 157 -48.51 28.40 24.65
C HIS A 157 -47.68 27.46 23.73
N LEU A 158 -48.31 26.94 22.66
CA LEU A 158 -47.61 26.06 21.73
C LEU A 158 -46.72 26.82 20.75
N PRO A 159 -45.62 26.18 20.27
CA PRO A 159 -44.75 26.80 19.25
C PRO A 159 -45.54 27.22 18.01
N SER A 160 -45.38 28.43 17.57
CA SER A 160 -46.12 29.09 16.47
C SER A 160 -45.75 28.57 15.06
N GLU A 161 -45.20 27.40 14.95
CA GLU A 161 -44.91 26.83 13.62
C GLU A 161 -46.22 26.39 12.93
N SER A 162 -46.62 27.18 11.95
CA SER A 162 -47.82 26.95 11.12
C SER A 162 -47.75 25.55 10.46
N GLY A 163 -48.81 24.79 10.65
CA GLY A 163 -48.95 23.43 10.10
C GLY A 163 -48.72 22.27 11.05
N ARG A 164 -48.18 22.50 12.27
CA ARG A 164 -48.04 21.46 13.28
C ARG A 164 -49.25 21.27 14.19
N CYS A 165 -50.17 22.23 14.20
CA CYS A 165 -51.31 22.18 15.06
C CYS A 165 -52.63 21.99 14.27
N LEU A 166 -53.35 20.93 14.61
CA LEU A 166 -54.66 20.62 14.09
C LEU A 166 -55.72 20.78 15.19
N VAL A 167 -56.87 21.28 14.83
CA VAL A 167 -58.05 21.27 15.74
C VAL A 167 -59.09 20.31 15.18
N ALA A 168 -59.33 19.25 15.88
CA ALA A 168 -60.37 18.26 15.59
C ALA A 168 -61.64 18.60 16.35
N VAL A 169 -62.66 18.99 15.64
CA VAL A 169 -63.99 19.30 16.23
C VAL A 169 -64.85 18.08 16.09
N THR A 170 -65.20 17.48 17.24
CA THR A 170 -66.10 16.32 17.35
C THR A 170 -67.52 16.75 17.65
N GLY A 171 -68.48 15.86 17.50
CA GLY A 171 -69.91 16.16 17.82
C GLY A 171 -70.61 17.08 16.85
N ALA A 172 -69.99 17.47 15.74
CA ALA A 172 -70.54 18.42 14.78
C ALA A 172 -71.77 17.93 13.99
N GLY A 173 -72.05 16.62 14.02
CA GLY A 173 -73.24 16.06 13.34
C GLY A 173 -74.58 16.56 13.89
N ALA A 174 -74.59 17.29 15.01
CA ALA A 174 -75.78 17.95 15.54
C ALA A 174 -75.94 19.42 15.07
N LEU A 175 -74.94 19.98 14.39
CA LEU A 175 -74.94 21.37 13.88
C LEU A 175 -75.49 21.42 12.45
N SER A 176 -76.11 22.56 12.11
CA SER A 176 -76.42 22.84 10.71
C SER A 176 -75.13 23.11 9.90
N ALA A 177 -75.17 22.99 8.60
CA ALA A 177 -74.01 23.32 7.75
C ALA A 177 -73.56 24.78 7.91
N GLU A 178 -74.49 25.70 8.14
CA GLU A 178 -74.21 27.12 8.36
C GLU A 178 -73.53 27.36 9.73
N ASP A 179 -74.02 26.70 10.79
CA ASP A 179 -73.45 26.79 12.10
C ASP A 179 -72.06 26.18 12.17
N ALA A 180 -71.84 25.06 11.46
CA ALA A 180 -70.53 24.45 11.33
C ALA A 180 -69.50 25.36 10.62
N LEU A 181 -69.93 26.05 9.57
CA LEU A 181 -69.09 27.04 8.88
C LEU A 181 -68.80 28.26 9.76
N ALA A 182 -69.82 28.77 10.44
CA ALA A 182 -69.66 29.89 11.37
C ALA A 182 -68.69 29.53 12.52
N LEU A 183 -68.85 28.34 13.12
CA LEU A 183 -67.94 27.83 14.16
C LEU A 183 -66.50 27.70 13.64
N LYS A 184 -66.32 27.21 12.43
CA LYS A 184 -65.00 27.05 11.81
C LYS A 184 -64.28 28.42 11.65
N GLU A 185 -65.00 29.43 11.15
CA GLU A 185 -64.47 30.78 10.97
C GLU A 185 -64.19 31.45 12.34
N GLN A 186 -65.06 31.23 13.31
CA GLN A 186 -64.90 31.72 14.66
C GLN A 186 -63.67 31.13 15.34
N LEU A 187 -63.46 29.80 15.24
CA LEU A 187 -62.28 29.10 15.76
C LEU A 187 -61.01 29.55 15.08
N ARG A 188 -61.05 29.78 13.77
CA ARG A 188 -59.91 30.31 13.02
C ARG A 188 -59.55 31.74 13.38
N SER A 189 -60.56 32.60 13.44
CA SER A 189 -60.35 34.04 13.72
C SER A 189 -59.96 34.26 15.19
N GLY A 190 -60.67 33.61 16.13
CA GLY A 190 -60.40 33.76 17.57
C GLY A 190 -58.99 33.31 17.94
N PHE A 191 -58.53 32.20 17.40
CA PHE A 191 -57.18 31.71 17.68
C PHE A 191 -56.10 32.41 16.83
N GLY A 192 -56.36 32.66 15.55
CA GLY A 192 -55.43 33.36 14.67
C GLY A 192 -55.06 34.75 15.15
N GLN A 193 -56.00 35.48 15.80
CA GLN A 193 -55.73 36.76 16.43
C GLN A 193 -54.93 36.62 17.74
N ALA A 194 -55.12 35.52 18.48
CA ALA A 194 -54.45 35.33 19.77
C ALA A 194 -53.01 34.77 19.63
N SER A 195 -52.74 33.95 18.63
CA SER A 195 -51.47 33.23 18.47
C SER A 195 -50.65 33.55 17.23
N GLY A 196 -51.22 34.30 16.27
CA GLY A 196 -50.56 34.57 14.99
C GLY A 196 -50.39 33.32 14.07
N VAL A 197 -50.99 32.21 14.40
CA VAL A 197 -50.84 30.89 13.73
C VAL A 197 -52.08 30.56 12.92
N SER A 198 -51.91 30.13 11.68
CA SER A 198 -52.98 29.58 10.85
C SER A 198 -53.32 28.17 11.28
N LEU A 199 -54.44 27.97 11.99
CA LEU A 199 -54.94 26.67 12.43
C LEU A 199 -55.70 25.93 11.33
N THR A 200 -55.41 24.64 11.19
CA THR A 200 -56.23 23.75 10.37
C THR A 200 -57.35 23.13 11.23
N VAL A 201 -58.59 23.62 11.04
CA VAL A 201 -59.78 23.09 11.74
C VAL A 201 -60.42 22.01 10.88
N CYS A 202 -60.62 20.84 11.49
CA CYS A 202 -61.21 19.65 10.86
C CYS A 202 -62.46 19.23 11.68
N PHE A 203 -63.62 19.13 11.05
CA PHE A 203 -64.79 18.45 11.64
C PHE A 203 -64.62 16.96 11.43
N VAL A 204 -64.80 16.18 12.49
CA VAL A 204 -64.61 14.74 12.44
C VAL A 204 -65.54 14.00 13.40
N ASN A 205 -66.26 13.05 12.84
CA ASN A 205 -67.02 12.09 13.62
C ASN A 205 -66.28 10.76 13.61
N PRO A 206 -65.74 10.29 14.77
CA PRO A 206 -65.00 9.03 14.82
C PRO A 206 -65.80 7.79 14.38
N ALA A 207 -67.14 7.89 14.39
CA ALA A 207 -68.01 6.81 13.94
C ALA A 207 -68.20 6.74 12.41
N VAL A 208 -67.78 7.79 11.68
CA VAL A 208 -67.96 7.86 10.21
C VAL A 208 -66.62 7.58 9.52
N PRO A 209 -66.46 6.44 8.84
CA PRO A 209 -65.16 6.06 8.26
C PRO A 209 -64.58 7.07 7.25
N HIS A 210 -65.42 7.68 6.42
CA HIS A 210 -64.94 8.67 5.45
C HIS A 210 -64.37 9.95 6.09
N GLU A 211 -65.00 10.45 7.15
CA GLU A 211 -64.48 11.63 7.88
C GLU A 211 -63.17 11.31 8.57
N MET A 212 -63.05 10.09 9.11
CA MET A 212 -61.77 9.61 9.69
C MET A 212 -60.66 9.49 8.64
N GLU A 213 -60.99 9.00 7.44
CA GLU A 213 -60.01 8.92 6.33
C GLU A 213 -59.49 10.33 5.94
N VAL A 214 -60.41 11.31 5.80
CA VAL A 214 -60.06 12.71 5.52
C VAL A 214 -59.20 13.28 6.67
N PHE A 215 -59.56 13.04 7.91
CA PHE A 215 -58.80 13.48 9.08
C PHE A 215 -57.41 12.85 9.14
N CYS A 216 -57.26 11.56 8.94
CA CYS A 216 -56.00 10.86 8.85
C CYS A 216 -55.13 11.44 7.72
N GLY A 217 -55.75 11.77 6.56
CA GLY A 217 -55.07 12.48 5.49
C GLY A 217 -54.47 13.83 5.91
N ARG A 218 -55.25 14.62 6.72
CA ARG A 218 -54.76 15.88 7.26
C ARG A 218 -53.65 15.75 8.28
N VAL A 219 -53.72 14.75 9.16
CA VAL A 219 -52.63 14.43 10.09
C VAL A 219 -51.35 14.06 9.30
N GLN A 220 -51.50 13.25 8.25
CA GLN A 220 -50.38 12.91 7.38
C GLN A 220 -49.80 14.12 6.63
N GLU A 221 -50.63 15.05 6.15
CA GLU A 221 -50.20 16.29 5.53
C GLU A 221 -49.44 17.17 6.54
N ALA A 222 -49.95 17.28 7.78
CA ALA A 222 -49.30 18.02 8.85
C ALA A 222 -47.95 17.41 9.24
N LEU A 223 -47.84 16.08 9.32
CA LEU A 223 -46.56 15.37 9.53
C LEU A 223 -45.55 15.64 8.39
N LYS A 224 -46.01 15.73 7.14
CA LYS A 224 -45.18 16.08 5.99
C LYS A 224 -44.78 17.57 6.01
N GLY A 225 -45.77 18.43 6.30
CA GLY A 225 -45.61 19.90 6.31
C GLY A 225 -44.75 20.40 7.49
N ALA A 226 -44.73 19.67 8.58
CA ALA A 226 -43.93 19.98 9.77
C ALA A 226 -42.41 20.00 9.53
N GLY A 227 -41.96 19.62 8.30
CA GLY A 227 -40.56 19.71 7.87
C GLY A 227 -39.59 18.81 8.65
N GLY A 228 -40.06 18.16 9.73
CA GLY A 228 -39.23 17.35 10.61
C GLY A 228 -38.56 16.19 9.86
N MET A 229 -39.36 15.45 9.11
CA MET A 229 -38.84 14.30 8.33
C MET A 229 -37.89 14.74 7.23
N ARG A 230 -38.21 15.81 6.52
CA ARG A 230 -37.34 16.36 5.48
C ARG A 230 -36.05 16.93 6.06
N ARG A 231 -36.14 17.62 7.22
CA ARG A 231 -34.97 18.14 7.94
C ARG A 231 -34.08 17.01 8.45
N ASP A 232 -34.66 15.92 8.97
CA ASP A 232 -33.88 14.78 9.47
C ASP A 232 -33.18 14.05 8.31
N LEU A 233 -33.87 13.83 7.18
CA LEU A 233 -33.26 13.27 5.97
C LEU A 233 -32.14 14.18 5.44
N GLN A 234 -32.39 15.50 5.40
CA GLN A 234 -31.39 16.48 5.02
C GLN A 234 -30.19 16.48 5.98
N SER A 235 -30.44 16.39 7.29
CA SER A 235 -29.38 16.32 8.31
C SER A 235 -28.49 15.07 8.13
N VAL A 236 -29.08 13.91 7.83
CA VAL A 236 -28.32 12.69 7.52
C VAL A 236 -27.52 12.86 6.23
N TYR A 237 -28.15 13.41 5.21
CA TYR A 237 -27.48 13.68 3.93
C TYR A 237 -26.29 14.62 4.10
N ASP A 238 -26.46 15.72 4.81
CA ASP A 238 -25.40 16.69 5.07
C ASP A 238 -24.27 16.08 5.92
N ALA A 239 -24.60 15.23 6.90
CA ALA A 239 -23.61 14.49 7.68
C ALA A 239 -22.83 13.48 6.84
N VAL A 240 -23.49 12.74 5.93
CA VAL A 240 -22.86 11.84 4.97
C VAL A 240 -21.90 12.61 4.05
N LYS A 241 -22.36 13.75 3.51
CA LYS A 241 -21.56 14.59 2.63
C LYS A 241 -20.33 15.13 3.35
N LYS A 242 -20.51 15.68 4.56
CA LYS A 242 -19.41 16.19 5.38
C LYS A 242 -18.38 15.09 5.69
N LEU A 243 -18.83 13.89 6.05
CA LEU A 243 -17.94 12.77 6.32
C LEU A 243 -17.18 12.32 5.06
N LEU A 244 -17.83 12.31 3.89
CA LEU A 244 -17.17 12.07 2.62
C LEU A 244 -16.11 13.13 2.29
N ASP A 245 -16.40 14.40 2.54
CA ASP A 245 -15.44 15.49 2.32
C ASP A 245 -14.21 15.30 3.25
N MET A 246 -14.42 14.91 4.51
CA MET A 246 -13.34 14.59 5.45
C MET A 246 -12.51 13.39 4.95
N GLN A 247 -13.17 12.30 4.51
CA GLN A 247 -12.48 11.13 3.91
C GLN A 247 -11.65 11.55 2.68
N GLY A 248 -12.22 12.40 1.82
CA GLY A 248 -11.55 12.96 0.66
C GLY A 248 -10.27 13.73 1.01
N ALA A 249 -10.33 14.55 2.07
CA ALA A 249 -9.17 15.29 2.57
C ALA A 249 -8.05 14.34 3.08
N VAL A 250 -8.42 13.31 3.86
CA VAL A 250 -7.47 12.30 4.35
C VAL A 250 -6.83 11.53 3.20
N LEU A 251 -7.64 11.06 2.24
CA LEU A 251 -7.13 10.33 1.07
C LEU A 251 -6.21 11.20 0.20
N THR A 252 -6.55 12.47 0.02
CA THR A 252 -5.70 13.43 -0.71
C THR A 252 -4.37 13.64 0.00
N ARG A 253 -4.39 13.75 1.34
CA ARG A 253 -3.17 13.87 2.14
C ARG A 253 -2.29 12.62 2.02
N ARG A 254 -2.87 11.41 2.12
CA ARG A 254 -2.14 10.14 1.94
C ARG A 254 -1.58 10.00 0.52
N GLU A 255 -2.32 10.44 -0.49
CA GLU A 255 -1.82 10.45 -1.87
C GLU A 255 -0.66 11.43 -2.05
N ALA A 256 -0.72 12.61 -1.44
CA ALA A 256 0.38 13.57 -1.46
C ALA A 256 1.65 13.01 -0.79
N VAL A 257 1.50 12.33 0.35
CA VAL A 257 2.63 11.62 1.00
C VAL A 257 3.22 10.57 0.06
N LEU A 258 2.40 9.71 -0.55
CA LEU A 258 2.88 8.69 -1.49
C LEU A 258 3.55 9.30 -2.73
N ARG A 259 3.08 10.44 -3.23
CA ARG A 259 3.75 11.16 -4.33
C ARG A 259 5.13 11.67 -3.91
N THR A 260 5.23 12.18 -2.69
CA THR A 260 6.51 12.64 -2.12
C THR A 260 7.47 11.46 -1.95
N ASP A 261 6.99 10.33 -1.41
CA ASP A 261 7.76 9.11 -1.23
C ASP A 261 8.29 8.56 -2.57
N ASN A 262 7.42 8.47 -3.58
CA ASN A 262 7.82 8.04 -4.91
C ASN A 262 8.81 9.02 -5.56
N GLY A 263 8.59 10.33 -5.44
CA GLY A 263 9.51 11.36 -5.93
C GLY A 263 10.89 11.26 -5.28
N PHE A 264 10.94 10.94 -3.99
CA PHE A 264 12.19 10.68 -3.28
C PHE A 264 12.87 9.39 -3.79
N LEU A 265 12.11 8.29 -3.96
CA LEU A 265 12.67 7.06 -4.50
C LEU A 265 13.20 7.23 -5.94
N ASP A 266 12.52 8.02 -6.76
CA ASP A 266 12.99 8.38 -8.10
C ASP A 266 14.26 9.24 -8.08
N LYS A 267 14.41 10.11 -7.07
CA LYS A 267 15.65 10.87 -6.85
C LYS A 267 16.80 9.93 -6.49
N VAL A 268 16.57 9.02 -5.55
CA VAL A 268 17.56 8.02 -5.14
C VAL A 268 17.97 7.14 -6.34
N GLU A 269 17.01 6.75 -7.18
CA GLU A 269 17.27 5.96 -8.39
C GLU A 269 18.18 6.70 -9.37
N ARG A 270 17.92 7.98 -9.61
CA ARG A 270 18.80 8.83 -10.46
C ARG A 270 20.19 9.00 -9.85
N GLU A 271 20.30 9.07 -8.54
CA GLU A 271 21.60 9.09 -7.87
C GLU A 271 22.36 7.75 -8.04
N PHE A 272 21.65 6.60 -8.06
CA PHE A 272 22.28 5.32 -8.40
C PHE A 272 22.78 5.29 -9.83
N ASP A 273 22.03 5.81 -10.79
CA ASP A 273 22.47 5.87 -12.19
C ASP A 273 23.69 6.78 -12.34
N SER A 274 23.71 7.93 -11.67
CA SER A 274 24.89 8.80 -11.62
C SER A 274 26.08 8.11 -10.95
N PHE A 275 25.87 7.43 -9.83
CA PHE A 275 26.90 6.67 -9.13
C PHE A 275 27.45 5.54 -10.02
N ARG A 276 26.60 4.85 -10.77
CA ARG A 276 26.99 3.84 -11.75
C ARG A 276 27.85 4.45 -12.84
N SER A 277 27.43 5.56 -13.44
CA SER A 277 28.19 6.26 -14.48
C SER A 277 29.59 6.64 -14.00
N HIS A 278 29.70 7.17 -12.78
CA HIS A 278 31.01 7.48 -12.15
C HIS A 278 31.87 6.23 -11.93
N GLN A 279 31.27 5.09 -11.59
CA GLN A 279 32.02 3.83 -11.46
C GLN A 279 32.44 3.27 -12.83
N GLU A 280 31.70 3.52 -13.89
CA GLU A 280 32.03 3.14 -15.26
C GLU A 280 33.11 4.07 -15.86
N GLU A 281 33.17 5.33 -15.42
CA GLU A 281 34.24 6.23 -15.76
C GLU A 281 35.59 5.65 -15.29
N GLY A 282 36.58 5.66 -16.19
CA GLY A 282 37.91 5.15 -15.89
C GLY A 282 38.04 3.62 -15.85
N VAL A 283 36.99 2.84 -16.21
CA VAL A 283 37.10 1.38 -16.33
C VAL A 283 38.21 1.03 -17.34
N SER A 284 38.30 1.71 -18.47
CA SER A 284 39.34 1.50 -19.46
C SER A 284 40.74 1.71 -18.89
N MET A 285 40.96 2.78 -18.11
CA MET A 285 42.23 3.03 -17.43
C MET A 285 42.57 1.97 -16.39
N ARG A 286 41.57 1.52 -15.62
CA ARG A 286 41.76 0.42 -14.63
C ARG A 286 42.14 -0.88 -15.32
N VAL A 287 41.49 -1.22 -16.44
CA VAL A 287 41.80 -2.40 -17.25
C VAL A 287 43.21 -2.31 -17.82
N GLN A 288 43.61 -1.13 -18.32
CA GLN A 288 44.98 -0.88 -18.75
C GLN A 288 46.00 -1.06 -17.63
N GLY A 289 45.69 -0.52 -16.43
CA GLY A 289 46.51 -0.70 -15.23
C GLY A 289 46.66 -2.17 -14.82
N LEU A 290 45.55 -2.92 -14.82
CA LEU A 290 45.53 -4.36 -14.54
C LEU A 290 46.35 -5.14 -15.56
N PHE A 291 46.26 -4.80 -16.86
CA PHE A 291 47.07 -5.42 -17.88
C PHE A 291 48.57 -5.12 -17.69
N ASN A 292 48.94 -3.88 -17.40
CA ASN A 292 50.33 -3.52 -17.14
C ASN A 292 50.89 -4.28 -15.91
N GLN A 293 50.11 -4.47 -14.88
CA GLN A 293 50.49 -5.29 -13.71
C GLN A 293 50.61 -6.78 -14.10
N ALA A 294 49.68 -7.31 -14.89
CA ALA A 294 49.77 -8.68 -15.39
C ALA A 294 51.05 -8.89 -16.24
N ARG A 295 51.39 -7.90 -17.08
CA ARG A 295 52.64 -7.88 -17.86
C ARG A 295 53.87 -7.82 -16.95
N ALA A 296 53.83 -7.08 -15.84
CA ALA A 296 54.92 -7.03 -14.86
C ALA A 296 55.18 -8.36 -14.14
N LEU A 297 54.28 -9.35 -14.21
CA LEU A 297 54.52 -10.70 -13.74
C LEU A 297 55.42 -11.51 -14.70
N LEU A 298 55.52 -11.08 -15.98
CA LEU A 298 56.32 -11.79 -17.00
C LEU A 298 57.80 -11.92 -16.63
N PRO A 299 58.52 -10.87 -16.12
CA PRO A 299 59.90 -11.00 -15.65
C PRO A 299 60.09 -12.03 -14.54
N VAL A 300 59.11 -12.16 -13.65
CA VAL A 300 59.15 -13.15 -12.56
C VAL A 300 59.04 -14.57 -13.12
N LEU A 301 58.15 -14.78 -14.10
CA LEU A 301 58.07 -16.05 -14.82
C LEU A 301 59.30 -16.37 -15.60
N GLN A 302 59.86 -15.36 -16.31
CA GLN A 302 61.11 -15.50 -17.01
C GLN A 302 62.29 -15.84 -16.10
N ALA A 303 62.36 -15.23 -14.90
CA ALA A 303 63.39 -15.58 -13.91
C ALA A 303 63.23 -17.01 -13.41
N ARG A 304 62.01 -17.49 -13.16
CA ARG A 304 61.75 -18.94 -12.82
C ARG A 304 62.12 -19.84 -13.95
N PHE A 305 61.77 -19.47 -15.17
CA PHE A 305 62.14 -20.20 -16.37
C PHE A 305 63.68 -20.27 -16.55
N ARG A 306 64.38 -19.12 -16.41
CA ARG A 306 65.84 -19.06 -16.48
C ARG A 306 66.51 -19.99 -15.46
N ARG A 307 65.95 -20.07 -14.24
CA ARG A 307 66.44 -21.03 -13.21
C ARG A 307 66.15 -22.50 -13.56
N ALA A 308 64.97 -22.77 -14.13
CA ALA A 308 64.64 -24.14 -14.54
C ALA A 308 65.46 -24.63 -15.72
N PHE A 309 65.72 -23.74 -16.71
CA PHE A 309 66.46 -24.06 -17.91
C PHE A 309 67.98 -24.17 -17.67
N GLY A 310 68.50 -23.56 -16.59
CA GLY A 310 69.92 -23.58 -16.29
C GLY A 310 70.80 -22.86 -17.33
N LEU A 311 72.06 -22.74 -17.06
CA LEU A 311 73.08 -22.22 -17.98
C LEU A 311 73.69 -23.32 -18.82
N LEU A 312 73.87 -24.46 -18.20
CA LEU A 312 74.53 -25.64 -18.78
C LEU A 312 73.53 -26.75 -19.05
N TYR A 313 73.72 -27.44 -20.14
CA TYR A 313 73.01 -28.62 -20.49
C TYR A 313 73.40 -29.76 -19.53
N SER A 314 72.41 -30.30 -18.76
CA SER A 314 72.62 -31.37 -17.82
C SER A 314 71.37 -32.21 -17.65
N PRO A 315 71.45 -33.46 -17.14
CA PRO A 315 70.26 -34.29 -16.82
C PRO A 315 69.33 -33.63 -15.80
N VAL A 316 69.91 -32.84 -14.90
CA VAL A 316 69.13 -32.05 -13.89
C VAL A 316 68.28 -30.96 -14.57
N THR A 317 68.75 -30.34 -15.64
CA THR A 317 67.99 -29.37 -16.41
C THR A 317 66.82 -29.98 -17.14
N LEU A 318 66.95 -31.23 -17.65
CA LEU A 318 65.86 -31.98 -18.28
C LEU A 318 64.74 -32.29 -17.26
N LEU A 319 65.09 -32.72 -16.05
CA LEU A 319 64.14 -33.01 -14.99
C LEU A 319 63.40 -31.71 -14.58
N ARG A 320 64.14 -30.61 -14.35
CA ARG A 320 63.59 -29.31 -14.02
C ARG A 320 62.66 -28.78 -15.11
N LEU A 321 63.00 -28.91 -16.37
CA LEU A 321 62.22 -28.48 -17.52
C LEU A 321 60.90 -29.29 -17.61
N SER A 322 60.97 -30.60 -17.40
CA SER A 322 59.79 -31.45 -17.36
C SER A 322 58.79 -31.03 -16.27
N LEU A 323 59.28 -30.72 -15.07
CA LEU A 323 58.45 -30.24 -13.97
C LEU A 323 57.90 -28.86 -14.19
N PHE A 324 58.71 -27.93 -14.75
CA PHE A 324 58.33 -26.58 -15.04
C PHE A 324 57.24 -26.51 -16.14
N GLY A 325 57.43 -27.25 -17.25
CA GLY A 325 56.46 -27.24 -18.38
C GLY A 325 55.05 -27.69 -17.96
N LYS A 326 54.94 -28.64 -17.02
CA LYS A 326 53.65 -29.10 -16.52
C LYS A 326 52.95 -28.13 -15.53
N GLY A 327 53.74 -27.21 -14.94
CA GLY A 327 53.25 -26.32 -13.88
C GLY A 327 53.12 -24.82 -14.29
N ILE A 328 53.64 -24.45 -15.44
CA ILE A 328 53.79 -23.03 -15.83
C ILE A 328 52.43 -22.31 -15.94
N GLU A 329 51.45 -22.93 -16.57
CA GLU A 329 50.10 -22.39 -16.74
C GLU A 329 49.44 -22.20 -15.37
N LYS A 330 49.49 -23.25 -14.52
CA LYS A 330 48.93 -23.17 -13.18
C LYS A 330 49.60 -22.14 -12.30
N CYS A 331 50.93 -21.98 -12.44
CA CYS A 331 51.68 -20.96 -11.73
C CYS A 331 51.29 -19.54 -12.15
N TYR A 332 51.19 -19.29 -13.46
CA TYR A 332 50.79 -17.97 -14.00
C TYR A 332 49.34 -17.64 -13.63
N ALA A 333 48.41 -18.59 -13.83
CA ALA A 333 47.00 -18.42 -13.47
C ALA A 333 46.84 -18.11 -11.95
N ARG A 334 47.61 -18.78 -11.11
CA ARG A 334 47.59 -18.52 -9.64
C ARG A 334 48.12 -17.10 -9.35
N MET A 335 49.29 -16.71 -9.88
CA MET A 335 49.87 -15.38 -9.67
C MET A 335 48.94 -14.27 -10.16
N LEU A 336 48.30 -14.45 -11.29
CA LEU A 336 47.35 -13.51 -11.86
C LEU A 336 46.06 -13.47 -10.99
N GLY A 337 45.55 -14.62 -10.58
CA GLY A 337 44.38 -14.69 -9.70
C GLY A 337 44.60 -13.97 -8.36
N ASP A 338 45.80 -14.18 -7.75
CA ASP A 338 46.14 -13.51 -6.48
C ASP A 338 46.27 -11.99 -6.66
N MET A 339 46.88 -11.55 -7.76
CA MET A 339 46.98 -10.12 -8.10
C MET A 339 45.59 -9.50 -8.33
N LEU A 340 44.73 -10.17 -9.08
CA LEU A 340 43.37 -9.70 -9.34
C LEU A 340 42.55 -9.64 -8.06
N ARG A 341 42.64 -10.66 -7.18
CA ARG A 341 41.98 -10.66 -5.88
C ARG A 341 42.44 -9.50 -5.02
N LYS A 342 43.74 -9.20 -4.98
CA LYS A 342 44.30 -8.08 -4.18
C LYS A 342 43.79 -6.74 -4.69
N ASN A 343 43.92 -6.47 -5.97
CA ASN A 343 43.43 -5.21 -6.58
C ASN A 343 41.93 -5.06 -6.42
N GLN A 344 41.20 -6.17 -6.51
CA GLN A 344 39.76 -6.16 -6.35
C GLN A 344 39.36 -5.87 -4.89
N ALA A 345 40.11 -6.40 -3.93
CA ALA A 345 39.87 -6.11 -2.49
C ALA A 345 40.07 -4.62 -2.17
N GLU A 346 41.11 -4.00 -2.74
CA GLU A 346 41.35 -2.56 -2.58
C GLU A 346 40.22 -1.74 -3.24
N SER A 347 39.81 -2.12 -4.46
CA SER A 347 38.69 -1.49 -5.16
C SER A 347 37.35 -1.68 -4.43
N ASP A 348 37.11 -2.86 -3.79
CA ASP A 348 35.92 -3.14 -2.99
C ASP A 348 35.87 -2.24 -1.72
N ALA A 349 37.02 -2.01 -1.07
CA ALA A 349 37.09 -1.14 0.08
C ALA A 349 36.74 0.32 -0.28
N VAL A 350 37.28 0.83 -1.40
CA VAL A 350 36.95 2.18 -1.91
C VAL A 350 35.47 2.27 -2.26
N PHE A 351 34.92 1.24 -2.93
CA PHE A 351 33.51 1.17 -3.27
C PHE A 351 32.62 1.16 -2.02
N ALA A 352 32.93 0.32 -1.02
CA ALA A 352 32.19 0.25 0.24
C ALA A 352 32.20 1.59 0.97
N HIS A 353 33.34 2.27 1.01
CA HIS A 353 33.46 3.60 1.60
C HIS A 353 32.59 4.64 0.86
N SER A 354 32.60 4.61 -0.46
CA SER A 354 31.74 5.48 -1.28
C SER A 354 30.25 5.19 -1.05
N CYS A 355 29.87 3.91 -0.92
CA CYS A 355 28.51 3.51 -0.57
C CYS A 355 28.12 3.99 0.84
N ALA A 356 29.00 3.87 1.83
CA ALA A 356 28.75 4.35 3.18
C ALA A 356 28.57 5.88 3.22
N SER A 357 29.40 6.62 2.48
CA SER A 357 29.27 8.08 2.34
C SER A 357 27.93 8.47 1.70
N HIS A 358 27.52 7.78 0.62
CA HIS A 358 26.25 7.99 -0.02
C HIS A 358 25.08 7.66 0.91
N TRP A 359 25.14 6.52 1.63
CA TRP A 359 24.13 6.12 2.61
C TRP A 359 23.95 7.17 3.71
N ASN A 360 25.04 7.65 4.28
CA ASN A 360 25.01 8.66 5.33
C ASN A 360 24.42 10.00 4.85
N ARG A 361 24.56 10.33 3.58
CA ARG A 361 23.94 11.51 2.97
C ARG A 361 22.43 11.30 2.75
N VAL A 362 22.00 10.14 2.29
CA VAL A 362 20.60 9.84 1.97
C VAL A 362 19.77 9.49 3.21
N ARG A 363 20.40 8.88 4.23
CA ARG A 363 19.74 8.45 5.48
C ARG A 363 18.87 9.52 6.16
N PRO A 364 19.35 10.76 6.39
CA PRO A 364 18.53 11.80 7.02
C PRO A 364 17.34 12.22 6.13
N GLU A 365 17.48 12.22 4.82
CA GLU A 365 16.39 12.47 3.89
C GLU A 365 15.36 11.32 3.93
N MET A 366 15.81 10.06 3.99
CA MET A 366 14.94 8.90 4.16
C MET A 366 14.11 8.97 5.44
N LYS A 367 14.76 9.30 6.57
CA LYS A 367 14.06 9.45 7.85
C LYS A 367 13.00 10.54 7.78
N LYS A 368 13.30 11.66 7.12
CA LYS A 368 12.39 12.80 6.99
C LYS A 368 11.21 12.54 6.06
N VAL A 369 11.43 11.86 4.93
CA VAL A 369 10.44 11.68 3.87
C VAL A 369 9.64 10.39 4.05
N LEU A 370 10.31 9.27 4.29
CA LEU A 370 9.66 7.96 4.38
C LEU A 370 9.21 7.59 5.80
N GLU A 371 9.44 8.49 6.77
CA GLU A 371 9.14 8.27 8.20
C GLU A 371 9.64 6.90 8.71
N CYS A 372 10.69 6.36 8.06
CA CYS A 372 11.32 5.11 8.48
C CYS A 372 12.67 5.41 9.08
N GLU A 373 13.05 4.68 10.14
CA GLU A 373 14.40 4.74 10.68
C GLU A 373 15.28 3.70 9.97
N PRO A 374 15.99 4.11 8.89
CA PRO A 374 16.95 3.22 8.27
C PRO A 374 18.06 2.97 9.30
N GLY A 375 18.35 1.71 9.55
CA GLY A 375 19.45 1.30 10.41
C GLY A 375 20.80 1.88 9.96
N ASP A 376 21.84 1.59 10.69
CA ASP A 376 23.20 1.92 10.28
C ASP A 376 23.53 1.21 8.96
N PHE A 377 24.51 1.77 8.23
CA PHE A 377 24.94 1.19 6.97
C PHE A 377 25.32 -0.29 7.14
N PRO A 378 24.68 -1.22 6.41
CA PRO A 378 24.88 -2.65 6.60
C PRO A 378 26.18 -3.13 5.91
N GLU A 379 27.31 -2.61 6.36
CA GLU A 379 28.64 -2.83 5.78
C GLU A 379 28.98 -4.33 5.67
N GLN A 380 28.67 -5.11 6.70
CA GLN A 380 28.96 -6.54 6.70
C GLN A 380 28.19 -7.29 5.61
N LYS A 381 26.94 -6.90 5.35
CA LYS A 381 26.11 -7.50 4.28
C LYS A 381 26.69 -7.16 2.91
N LEU A 382 27.03 -5.89 2.69
CA LEU A 382 27.63 -5.45 1.43
C LEU A 382 28.98 -6.14 1.21
N ASN A 383 29.87 -6.17 2.21
CA ASN A 383 31.18 -6.80 2.11
C ASN A 383 31.10 -8.32 1.82
N ARG A 384 30.08 -9.03 2.32
CA ARG A 384 29.85 -10.45 1.97
C ARG A 384 29.47 -10.61 0.48
N GLU A 385 28.60 -9.76 -0.04
CA GLU A 385 28.22 -9.81 -1.44
C GLU A 385 29.40 -9.44 -2.36
N LEU A 386 30.17 -8.41 -2.00
CA LEU A 386 31.38 -8.02 -2.73
C LEU A 386 32.42 -9.15 -2.72
N ALA A 387 32.58 -9.88 -1.62
CA ALA A 387 33.49 -11.03 -1.54
C ALA A 387 33.07 -12.15 -2.51
N LYS A 388 31.77 -12.45 -2.63
CA LYS A 388 31.27 -13.43 -3.59
C LYS A 388 31.56 -12.98 -5.04
N LEU A 389 31.28 -11.73 -5.36
CA LEU A 389 31.55 -11.17 -6.70
C LEU A 389 33.04 -11.24 -7.04
N ARG A 390 33.94 -11.00 -6.08
CA ARG A 390 35.38 -11.10 -6.25
C ARG A 390 35.84 -12.50 -6.64
N GLU A 391 35.30 -13.52 -5.97
CA GLU A 391 35.62 -14.92 -6.30
C GLU A 391 35.12 -15.31 -7.70
N VAL A 392 33.93 -14.87 -8.07
CA VAL A 392 33.39 -15.10 -9.43
C VAL A 392 34.29 -14.45 -10.47
N TYR A 393 34.69 -13.20 -10.25
CA TYR A 393 35.57 -12.46 -11.16
C TYR A 393 36.96 -13.11 -11.31
N ALA A 394 37.58 -13.52 -10.21
CA ALA A 394 38.87 -14.20 -10.23
C ALA A 394 38.79 -15.57 -10.94
N ALA A 395 37.69 -16.31 -10.76
CA ALA A 395 37.46 -17.58 -11.44
C ALA A 395 37.30 -17.39 -12.97
N GLU A 396 36.61 -16.34 -13.38
CA GLU A 396 36.39 -16.05 -14.81
C GLU A 396 37.67 -15.65 -15.52
N ALA A 397 38.51 -14.81 -14.91
CA ALA A 397 39.84 -14.48 -15.44
C ALA A 397 40.74 -15.72 -15.57
N SER A 398 40.66 -16.64 -14.61
CA SER A 398 41.44 -17.90 -14.69
C SER A 398 40.93 -18.82 -15.82
N ARG A 399 39.61 -18.87 -16.04
CA ARG A 399 39.01 -19.63 -17.16
C ARG A 399 39.45 -19.09 -18.52
N PHE A 400 39.47 -17.76 -18.66
CA PHE A 400 39.95 -17.14 -19.90
C PHE A 400 41.37 -17.54 -20.22
N LEU A 401 42.29 -17.54 -19.24
CA LEU A 401 43.67 -17.95 -19.44
C LEU A 401 43.80 -19.42 -19.83
N SER A 402 43.01 -20.30 -19.21
CA SER A 402 43.02 -21.72 -19.60
C SER A 402 42.45 -21.94 -21.01
N ALA A 403 41.41 -21.17 -21.38
CA ALA A 403 40.81 -21.23 -22.72
C ALA A 403 41.71 -20.64 -23.82
N SER A 404 42.62 -19.71 -23.48
CA SER A 404 43.56 -19.09 -24.44
C SER A 404 44.60 -20.04 -25.04
N GLY A 405 44.71 -21.26 -24.47
CA GLY A 405 45.68 -22.26 -24.91
C GLY A 405 47.14 -21.87 -24.67
N LEU A 406 47.41 -20.75 -23.97
CA LEU A 406 48.78 -20.29 -23.67
C LEU A 406 49.61 -21.38 -23.02
N GLY A 407 49.05 -22.07 -22.01
CA GLY A 407 49.73 -23.12 -21.30
C GLY A 407 50.01 -24.36 -22.18
N ALA A 408 49.04 -24.70 -23.04
CA ALA A 408 49.20 -25.85 -23.97
C ALA A 408 50.29 -25.60 -25.01
N THR A 409 50.30 -24.39 -25.60
CA THR A 409 51.33 -24.00 -26.59
C THR A 409 52.72 -23.98 -25.95
N LEU A 410 52.87 -23.35 -24.80
CA LEU A 410 54.13 -23.36 -24.08
C LEU A 410 54.58 -24.77 -23.66
N ALA A 411 53.65 -25.61 -23.18
CA ALA A 411 53.94 -26.99 -22.80
C ALA A 411 54.41 -27.81 -24.02
N GLN A 412 53.82 -27.58 -25.20
CA GLN A 412 54.22 -28.20 -26.44
C GLN A 412 55.63 -27.76 -26.90
N ASP A 413 55.92 -26.45 -26.85
CA ASP A 413 57.24 -25.91 -27.16
C ASP A 413 58.32 -26.48 -26.20
N PHE A 414 57.97 -26.59 -24.90
CA PHE A 414 58.86 -27.18 -23.90
C PHE A 414 59.06 -28.70 -24.12
N ALA A 415 58.02 -29.42 -24.48
CA ALA A 415 58.11 -30.84 -24.76
C ALA A 415 59.03 -31.11 -25.98
N ALA A 416 58.85 -30.33 -27.04
CA ALA A 416 59.72 -30.44 -28.23
C ALA A 416 61.19 -30.17 -27.91
N CYS A 417 61.46 -29.13 -27.10
CA CYS A 417 62.81 -28.85 -26.63
C CYS A 417 63.38 -29.96 -25.74
N ARG A 418 62.60 -30.48 -24.82
CA ARG A 418 62.98 -31.60 -23.95
C ARG A 418 63.30 -32.87 -24.73
N ASP A 419 62.42 -33.23 -25.67
CA ASP A 419 62.55 -34.47 -26.42
C ASP A 419 63.78 -34.44 -27.34
N TRP A 420 64.06 -33.28 -27.96
CA TRP A 420 65.30 -33.09 -28.71
C TRP A 420 66.55 -33.19 -27.80
N MET A 421 66.53 -32.51 -26.61
CA MET A 421 67.63 -32.57 -25.66
C MET A 421 67.85 -34.01 -25.13
N HIS A 422 66.78 -34.75 -24.92
CA HIS A 422 66.85 -36.16 -24.51
C HIS A 422 67.50 -37.03 -25.59
N GLY A 423 67.13 -36.82 -26.88
CA GLY A 423 67.74 -37.51 -28.01
C GLY A 423 69.23 -37.28 -28.11
N VAL A 424 69.64 -36.00 -27.96
CA VAL A 424 71.10 -35.64 -28.01
C VAL A 424 71.86 -36.24 -26.81
N LEU A 425 71.25 -36.27 -25.61
CA LEU A 425 71.85 -36.86 -24.42
C LEU A 425 72.10 -38.36 -24.64
N VAL A 426 71.08 -39.10 -25.13
CA VAL A 426 71.17 -40.52 -25.42
C VAL A 426 72.25 -40.78 -26.47
N LEU A 427 72.24 -40.00 -27.59
CA LEU A 427 73.26 -40.13 -28.65
C LEU A 427 74.67 -39.92 -28.09
N GLY A 428 74.88 -38.86 -27.30
CA GLY A 428 76.17 -38.55 -26.71
C GLY A 428 76.66 -39.66 -25.76
N CYS A 429 75.75 -40.22 -24.93
CA CYS A 429 76.06 -41.33 -24.05
C CYS A 429 76.42 -42.62 -24.83
N VAL A 430 75.69 -42.90 -25.92
CA VAL A 430 75.97 -44.03 -26.79
C VAL A 430 77.34 -43.90 -27.43
N LEU A 431 77.65 -42.72 -27.95
CA LEU A 431 78.98 -42.43 -28.57
C LEU A 431 80.11 -42.56 -27.56
N LEU A 432 79.97 -42.07 -26.36
CA LEU A 432 80.92 -42.21 -25.26
C LEU A 432 81.11 -43.69 -24.85
N SER A 433 80.03 -44.45 -24.76
CA SER A 433 80.07 -45.88 -24.41
C SER A 433 80.80 -46.65 -25.50
N LEU A 434 80.53 -46.38 -26.80
CA LEU A 434 81.22 -46.99 -27.90
C LEU A 434 82.71 -46.62 -27.91
N ALA A 435 83.06 -45.35 -27.68
CA ALA A 435 84.43 -44.92 -27.54
C ALA A 435 85.17 -45.64 -26.42
N GLY A 436 84.51 -45.80 -25.28
CA GLY A 436 85.06 -46.61 -24.13
C GLY A 436 85.30 -48.06 -24.47
N MET A 437 84.36 -48.72 -25.17
CA MET A 437 84.51 -50.09 -25.65
C MET A 437 85.67 -50.19 -26.60
N LEU A 438 85.78 -49.32 -27.61
CA LEU A 438 86.90 -49.37 -28.57
C LEU A 438 88.26 -49.13 -27.90
N GLY A 439 88.27 -48.26 -26.87
CA GLY A 439 89.49 -48.03 -26.08
C GLY A 439 89.92 -49.30 -25.32
N ILE A 440 89.01 -50.12 -24.82
CA ILE A 440 89.26 -51.41 -24.19
C ILE A 440 89.82 -52.40 -25.19
N PHE A 441 89.34 -52.37 -26.42
CA PHE A 441 89.87 -53.26 -27.52
C PHE A 441 91.10 -52.68 -28.18
N ARG A 442 91.85 -51.73 -27.69
CA ARG A 442 93.03 -51.07 -28.14
C ARG A 442 92.90 -50.41 -29.52
N GLN A 443 91.71 -50.04 -30.00
CA GLN A 443 91.45 -49.26 -31.16
C GLN A 443 91.49 -47.71 -30.84
N ILE A 444 92.65 -47.18 -30.46
CA ILE A 444 92.79 -45.88 -29.84
C ILE A 444 92.34 -44.80 -30.79
N ASP A 445 92.70 -44.83 -32.11
CA ASP A 445 92.34 -43.83 -33.08
C ASP A 445 90.82 -43.71 -33.28
N ALA A 446 90.11 -44.81 -33.36
CA ALA A 446 88.65 -44.87 -33.46
C ALA A 446 87.98 -44.38 -32.19
N ALA A 447 88.53 -44.71 -31.02
CA ALA A 447 88.07 -44.22 -29.75
C ALA A 447 88.22 -42.69 -29.58
N CYS A 448 89.38 -42.17 -29.99
CA CYS A 448 89.65 -40.70 -30.05
C CYS A 448 88.73 -39.95 -31.00
N LEU A 449 88.48 -40.55 -32.19
CA LEU A 449 87.54 -39.97 -33.17
C LEU A 449 86.08 -39.91 -32.62
N LEU A 450 85.60 -41.01 -31.99
CA LEU A 450 84.28 -41.03 -31.42
C LEU A 450 84.16 -40.11 -30.17
N MET A 451 85.23 -39.97 -29.41
CA MET A 451 85.25 -38.97 -28.29
C MET A 451 85.19 -37.55 -28.84
N GLY A 452 85.93 -37.27 -29.90
CA GLY A 452 85.89 -35.97 -30.61
C GLY A 452 84.50 -35.64 -31.17
N ILE A 453 83.87 -36.62 -31.82
CA ILE A 453 82.44 -36.48 -32.27
C ILE A 453 81.49 -36.27 -31.08
N SER A 454 81.65 -36.99 -29.99
CA SER A 454 80.79 -36.78 -28.81
C SER A 454 80.97 -35.38 -28.25
N VAL A 455 82.20 -34.86 -28.13
CA VAL A 455 82.45 -33.49 -27.66
C VAL A 455 81.84 -32.46 -28.59
N LEU A 456 81.91 -32.70 -29.90
CA LEU A 456 81.31 -31.84 -30.91
C LEU A 456 79.77 -31.86 -30.82
N VAL A 457 79.17 -33.01 -30.68
CA VAL A 457 77.68 -33.18 -30.41
C VAL A 457 77.26 -32.43 -29.16
N TRP A 458 78.01 -32.57 -28.04
CA TRP A 458 77.71 -31.86 -26.80
C TRP A 458 77.94 -30.34 -26.97
N GLY A 459 78.92 -29.88 -27.66
CA GLY A 459 79.15 -28.46 -27.99
C GLY A 459 78.01 -27.85 -28.81
N LEU A 460 77.61 -28.55 -29.88
CA LEU A 460 76.48 -28.15 -30.71
C LEU A 460 75.18 -28.19 -29.91
N ALA A 461 75.00 -29.20 -29.03
CA ALA A 461 73.88 -29.27 -28.12
C ALA A 461 73.82 -28.08 -27.15
N GLY A 462 74.97 -27.64 -26.59
CA GLY A 462 75.08 -26.49 -25.73
C GLY A 462 74.69 -25.17 -26.47
N LEU A 463 75.19 -25.02 -27.73
CA LEU A 463 74.81 -23.89 -28.55
C LEU A 463 73.33 -23.85 -28.88
N ARG A 464 72.78 -24.99 -29.25
CA ARG A 464 71.33 -25.16 -29.50
C ARG A 464 70.51 -24.89 -28.25
N HIS A 465 70.91 -25.41 -27.08
CA HIS A 465 70.26 -25.17 -25.79
C HIS A 465 70.22 -23.66 -25.45
N TRP A 466 71.32 -22.95 -25.65
CA TRP A 466 71.37 -21.48 -25.44
C TRP A 466 70.46 -20.73 -26.42
N TRP A 467 70.38 -21.18 -27.71
CA TRP A 467 69.50 -20.59 -28.72
C TRP A 467 68.03 -20.88 -28.42
N ASP A 468 67.66 -22.12 -28.05
CA ASP A 468 66.32 -22.52 -27.69
C ASP A 468 65.84 -21.80 -26.42
N ARG A 469 66.72 -21.59 -25.46
CA ARG A 469 66.44 -20.77 -24.26
C ARG A 469 66.06 -19.33 -24.65
N ARG A 470 66.80 -18.70 -25.57
CA ARG A 470 66.48 -17.35 -26.05
C ARG A 470 65.21 -17.30 -26.90
N ARG A 471 65.00 -18.32 -27.70
CA ARG A 471 63.81 -18.44 -28.55
C ARG A 471 62.56 -18.60 -27.70
N LEU A 472 62.56 -19.45 -26.71
CA LEU A 472 61.44 -19.68 -25.81
C LEU A 472 61.11 -18.45 -24.98
N LEU A 473 62.12 -17.71 -24.49
CA LEU A 473 61.89 -16.44 -23.79
C LEU A 473 61.19 -15.42 -24.68
N ARG A 474 61.65 -15.24 -25.93
CA ARG A 474 60.99 -14.36 -26.91
C ARG A 474 59.58 -14.86 -27.27
N ARG A 475 59.42 -16.16 -27.40
CA ARG A 475 58.12 -16.77 -27.70
C ARG A 475 57.12 -16.53 -26.55
N MET A 476 57.57 -16.60 -25.31
CA MET A 476 56.73 -16.25 -24.14
C MET A 476 56.29 -14.79 -24.20
N GLU A 477 57.17 -13.86 -24.54
CA GLU A 477 56.83 -12.44 -24.71
C GLU A 477 55.80 -12.26 -25.83
N GLN A 478 56.07 -12.84 -27.03
CA GLN A 478 55.15 -12.76 -28.16
C GLN A 478 53.78 -13.34 -27.88
N LEU A 479 53.69 -14.46 -27.14
CA LEU A 479 52.41 -15.07 -26.78
C LEU A 479 51.63 -14.21 -25.76
N VAL A 480 52.32 -13.62 -24.79
CA VAL A 480 51.67 -12.70 -23.83
C VAL A 480 51.25 -11.41 -24.51
N ASP A 481 52.10 -10.83 -25.38
CA ASP A 481 51.74 -9.63 -26.14
C ASP A 481 50.61 -9.90 -27.16
N GLY A 482 50.56 -11.08 -27.77
CA GLY A 482 49.48 -11.50 -28.67
C GLY A 482 48.13 -11.69 -27.95
N LEU A 483 48.15 -11.95 -26.66
CA LEU A 483 46.92 -12.03 -25.82
C LEU A 483 46.47 -10.67 -25.30
N GLN A 484 47.22 -9.58 -25.53
CA GLN A 484 46.90 -8.26 -24.99
C GLN A 484 45.49 -7.80 -25.35
N ALA A 485 45.18 -7.73 -26.66
CA ALA A 485 43.89 -7.22 -27.12
C ALA A 485 42.69 -8.09 -26.66
N PRO A 486 42.71 -9.44 -26.84
CA PRO A 486 41.59 -10.27 -26.38
C PRO A 486 41.45 -10.28 -24.84
N PHE A 487 42.56 -10.22 -24.10
CA PHE A 487 42.55 -10.17 -22.65
C PHE A 487 41.99 -8.83 -22.13
N GLN A 488 42.41 -7.71 -22.73
CA GLN A 488 41.86 -6.38 -22.41
C GLN A 488 40.37 -6.32 -22.72
N ALA A 489 39.91 -6.83 -23.86
CA ALA A 489 38.49 -6.87 -24.20
C ALA A 489 37.69 -7.72 -23.19
N HIS A 490 38.20 -8.90 -22.83
CA HIS A 490 37.56 -9.75 -21.82
C HIS A 490 37.54 -9.12 -20.44
N LEU A 491 38.63 -8.52 -19.98
CA LEU A 491 38.70 -7.78 -18.72
C LEU A 491 37.74 -6.60 -18.72
N LEU A 492 37.63 -5.86 -19.80
CA LEU A 492 36.70 -4.73 -19.93
C LEU A 492 35.25 -5.21 -19.70
N GLN A 493 34.87 -6.28 -20.41
CA GLN A 493 33.54 -6.87 -20.25
C GLN A 493 33.28 -7.38 -18.81
N ALA A 494 34.26 -8.07 -18.23
CA ALA A 494 34.16 -8.60 -16.86
C ALA A 494 34.10 -7.48 -15.81
N VAL A 495 34.86 -6.40 -15.97
CA VAL A 495 34.82 -5.23 -15.07
C VAL A 495 33.50 -4.47 -15.20
N HIS A 496 32.96 -4.30 -16.41
CA HIS A 496 31.61 -3.72 -16.58
C HIS A 496 30.54 -4.55 -15.90
N ALA A 497 30.54 -5.88 -16.11
CA ALA A 497 29.61 -6.78 -15.43
C ALA A 497 29.73 -6.69 -13.90
N LEU A 498 30.97 -6.57 -13.39
CA LEU A 498 31.25 -6.42 -11.97
C LEU A 498 30.72 -5.10 -11.41
N VAL A 499 30.90 -3.98 -12.12
CA VAL A 499 30.37 -2.65 -11.72
C VAL A 499 28.84 -2.71 -11.63
N ILE A 500 28.19 -3.28 -12.63
CA ILE A 500 26.73 -3.45 -12.64
C ILE A 500 26.29 -4.29 -11.41
N SER A 501 26.97 -5.42 -11.17
CA SER A 501 26.64 -6.32 -10.05
C SER A 501 26.87 -5.67 -8.69
N ARG A 502 27.94 -4.87 -8.54
CA ARG A 502 28.22 -4.10 -7.31
C ARG A 502 27.15 -3.06 -7.02
N VAL A 503 26.76 -2.28 -8.03
CA VAL A 503 25.70 -1.28 -7.89
C VAL A 503 24.37 -1.96 -7.58
N ALA A 504 24.07 -3.10 -8.22
CA ALA A 504 22.88 -3.89 -7.91
C ALA A 504 22.87 -4.41 -6.46
N ALA A 505 24.02 -4.89 -5.97
CA ALA A 505 24.15 -5.31 -4.56
C ALA A 505 23.89 -4.15 -3.59
N TYR A 506 24.43 -2.96 -3.87
CA TYR A 506 24.16 -1.77 -3.07
C TYR A 506 22.69 -1.34 -3.16
N ARG A 507 22.11 -1.30 -4.38
CA ARG A 507 20.70 -0.99 -4.63
C ARG A 507 19.74 -1.93 -3.88
N SER A 508 20.11 -3.19 -3.71
CA SER A 508 19.29 -4.16 -2.97
C SER A 508 19.06 -3.79 -1.50
N LEU A 509 19.90 -2.94 -0.90
CA LEU A 509 19.74 -2.44 0.45
C LEU A 509 18.53 -1.49 0.58
N TYR A 510 18.06 -0.91 -0.52
CA TYR A 510 16.89 -0.03 -0.59
C TYR A 510 15.58 -0.76 -0.94
N ASN A 511 15.60 -2.08 -1.07
CA ASN A 511 14.41 -2.85 -1.45
C ASN A 511 13.31 -2.77 -0.39
N GLU A 512 13.67 -2.75 0.90
CA GLU A 512 12.67 -2.70 1.98
C GLU A 512 11.85 -1.40 1.97
N PRO A 513 12.43 -0.19 1.92
CA PRO A 513 11.67 1.05 1.73
C PRO A 513 10.80 1.05 0.48
N ARG A 514 11.31 0.56 -0.64
CA ARG A 514 10.54 0.48 -1.91
C ARG A 514 9.33 -0.42 -1.78
N LEU A 515 9.48 -1.58 -1.15
CA LEU A 515 8.38 -2.51 -0.93
C LEU A 515 7.31 -1.93 -0.01
N LYS A 516 7.69 -1.18 1.04
CA LYS A 516 6.76 -0.48 1.92
C LYS A 516 5.93 0.56 1.16
N VAL A 517 6.58 1.42 0.37
CA VAL A 517 5.88 2.44 -0.43
C VAL A 517 4.95 1.79 -1.46
N ALA A 518 5.41 0.74 -2.14
CA ALA A 518 4.59 -0.02 -3.10
C ALA A 518 3.37 -0.67 -2.41
N ALA A 519 3.54 -1.29 -1.25
CA ALA A 519 2.46 -1.90 -0.48
C ALA A 519 1.43 -0.85 -0.01
N ASN A 520 1.89 0.34 0.42
CA ASN A 520 0.98 1.43 0.78
C ASN A 520 0.19 1.95 -0.42
N ALA A 521 0.83 2.05 -1.59
CA ALA A 521 0.15 2.44 -2.83
C ALA A 521 -0.90 1.40 -3.27
N GLU A 522 -0.60 0.11 -3.14
CA GLU A 522 -1.56 -0.96 -3.44
C GLU A 522 -2.75 -0.97 -2.48
N LYS A 523 -2.54 -0.72 -1.19
CA LYS A 523 -3.64 -0.60 -0.21
C LYS A 523 -4.53 0.59 -0.48
N LEU A 524 -3.98 1.72 -0.92
CA LEU A 524 -4.74 2.95 -1.13
C LEU A 524 -5.65 2.89 -2.37
N LYS A 525 -5.26 2.19 -3.43
CA LYS A 525 -6.03 2.09 -4.68
C LYS A 525 -7.48 1.60 -4.51
N PRO A 526 -7.76 0.46 -3.84
CA PRO A 526 -9.13 -0.02 -3.67
C PRO A 526 -9.97 0.95 -2.83
N ILE A 527 -9.39 1.57 -1.80
CA ILE A 527 -10.06 2.58 -0.95
C ILE A 527 -10.46 3.80 -1.80
N GLN A 528 -9.56 4.32 -2.64
CA GLN A 528 -9.87 5.42 -3.56
C GLN A 528 -10.97 5.08 -4.56
N ASN A 529 -10.98 3.85 -5.09
CA ASN A 529 -12.01 3.42 -6.02
C ASN A 529 -13.38 3.33 -5.33
N ARG A 530 -13.45 2.79 -4.11
CA ARG A 530 -14.69 2.79 -3.30
C ARG A 530 -15.16 4.20 -2.97
N PHE A 531 -14.25 5.08 -2.55
CA PHE A 531 -14.56 6.48 -2.27
C PHE A 531 -15.18 7.19 -3.49
N ARG A 532 -14.59 7.02 -4.68
CA ARG A 532 -15.13 7.60 -5.93
C ARG A 532 -16.52 7.06 -6.25
N ALA A 533 -16.73 5.75 -6.11
CA ALA A 533 -18.02 5.11 -6.33
C ALA A 533 -19.09 5.63 -5.37
N LEU A 534 -18.76 5.76 -4.07
CA LEU A 534 -19.66 6.33 -3.05
C LEU A 534 -19.97 7.80 -3.33
N GLY A 535 -18.98 8.62 -3.68
CA GLY A 535 -19.19 10.01 -4.05
C GLY A 535 -20.14 10.17 -5.24
N CYS A 536 -20.05 9.28 -6.24
CA CYS A 536 -21.01 9.26 -7.36
C CYS A 536 -22.42 8.85 -6.91
N SER A 537 -22.53 7.89 -5.97
CA SER A 537 -23.82 7.42 -5.45
C SER A 537 -24.51 8.49 -4.60
N VAL A 538 -23.77 9.19 -3.76
CA VAL A 538 -24.30 10.29 -2.94
C VAL A 538 -24.79 11.44 -3.81
N ARG A 539 -24.05 11.86 -4.84
CA ARG A 539 -24.49 12.89 -5.80
C ARG A 539 -25.77 12.50 -6.57
N ARG A 540 -25.97 11.20 -6.85
CA ARG A 540 -27.23 10.72 -7.46
C ARG A 540 -28.38 10.77 -6.47
N SER A 541 -28.14 10.63 -5.18
CA SER A 541 -29.19 10.73 -4.16
C SER A 541 -29.63 12.18 -3.88
N ASP A 542 -28.84 13.20 -4.26
CA ASP A 542 -29.26 14.61 -4.27
C ASP A 542 -30.60 14.86 -5.02
N LEU A 543 -30.94 14.01 -5.97
CA LEU A 543 -32.19 14.10 -6.74
C LEU A 543 -33.43 13.59 -5.96
N PHE A 544 -33.25 12.98 -4.77
CA PHE A 544 -34.32 12.39 -3.98
C PHE A 544 -34.60 13.10 -2.64
N VAL A 545 -33.78 14.05 -2.24
CA VAL A 545 -33.90 14.91 -1.05
C VAL A 545 -34.41 16.29 -1.43
#